data_f827b7de6185cbf718f165882537997e
#
_entry.id   f827b7de6185cbf718f165882537997e
#
_cell.length_a   1.000
_cell.length_b   1.000
_cell.length_c   1.000
_cell.angle_alpha   90.00
_cell.angle_beta   90.00
_cell.angle_gamma   90.00
#
_symmetry.space_group_name_H-M   'P 1'
#
loop_
_entity.id
_entity.type
_entity.pdbx_description
1 polymer ?
#
loop_
_entity_poly.entity_id
_entity_poly.type
_entity_poly.pdbx_seq_one_letter_code
_entity_poly.pdbx_strand_id
1 'polypeptide(L)'
;MTYRETIANCTDPAIGKVVLSALDALFQKDANLLAVNVAEQTIAARLARYLQEHFPEHDVDVEYNRMGDAPKTVAWSDKPEYVYPDIIVHRRRTETNILAIELKKTSNPETKDKDLLKLAAYRRDLGYLHALFLRLGVGDNIGTVSECQWVYP
;
A
#
# COMPACT_ATOMS: atom_id res chain seq x y z
N MET A 1 7.99 -17.35 -8.05
CA MET A 1 7.52 -17.12 -6.68
C MET A 1 6.08 -16.63 -6.73
N THR A 2 5.18 -17.21 -5.95
CA THR A 2 3.79 -16.74 -5.86
C THR A 2 3.72 -15.39 -5.17
N TYR A 3 2.61 -14.66 -5.35
CA TYR A 3 2.46 -13.40 -4.63
C TYR A 3 2.46 -13.61 -3.12
N ARG A 4 1.93 -14.74 -2.65
CA ARG A 4 1.92 -15.05 -1.22
C ARG A 4 3.34 -15.24 -0.68
N GLU A 5 4.18 -15.93 -1.44
CA GLU A 5 5.59 -16.10 -1.08
C GLU A 5 6.33 -14.76 -1.08
N THR A 6 6.08 -13.94 -2.10
CA THR A 6 6.71 -12.61 -2.21
C THR A 6 6.33 -11.72 -1.02
N ILE A 7 5.05 -11.66 -0.66
CA ILE A 7 4.58 -10.84 0.45
C ILE A 7 5.08 -11.38 1.78
N ALA A 8 5.04 -12.71 1.96
CA ALA A 8 5.54 -13.36 3.18
C ALA A 8 7.04 -13.13 3.40
N ASN A 9 7.77 -12.84 2.34
CA ASN A 9 9.22 -12.63 2.38
C ASN A 9 9.61 -11.19 2.76
N CYS A 10 8.76 -10.48 3.48
CA CYS A 10 9.07 -9.19 4.08
C CYS A 10 10.19 -9.36 5.11
N THR A 11 11.04 -8.35 5.26
CA THR A 11 12.10 -8.37 6.30
C THR A 11 11.54 -8.48 7.72
N ASP A 12 10.30 -8.04 7.92
CA ASP A 12 9.53 -8.35 9.12
C ASP A 12 8.40 -9.32 8.75
N PRO A 13 8.51 -10.61 9.12
CA PRO A 13 7.50 -11.60 8.76
C PRO A 13 6.10 -11.28 9.30
N ALA A 14 5.99 -10.59 10.43
CA ALA A 14 4.70 -10.20 10.99
C ALA A 14 3.96 -9.23 10.06
N ILE A 15 4.66 -8.29 9.43
CA ILE A 15 4.08 -7.34 8.47
C ILE A 15 3.59 -8.08 7.23
N GLY A 16 4.37 -9.00 6.68
CA GLY A 16 3.95 -9.81 5.54
C GLY A 16 2.69 -10.62 5.85
N LYS A 17 2.61 -11.21 7.02
CA LYS A 17 1.44 -11.96 7.49
C LYS A 17 0.18 -11.11 7.56
N VAL A 18 0.30 -9.91 8.12
CA VAL A 18 -0.82 -8.96 8.23
C VAL A 18 -1.32 -8.56 6.85
N VAL A 19 -0.42 -8.24 5.92
CA VAL A 19 -0.80 -7.87 4.56
C VAL A 19 -1.53 -9.02 3.87
N LEU A 20 -1.05 -10.24 3.99
CA LEU A 20 -1.72 -11.42 3.42
C LEU A 20 -3.12 -11.62 4.02
N SER A 21 -3.27 -11.48 5.34
CA SER A 21 -4.58 -11.60 6.00
C SER A 21 -5.56 -10.53 5.51
N ALA A 22 -5.09 -9.29 5.35
CA ALA A 22 -5.92 -8.20 4.86
C ALA A 22 -6.33 -8.42 3.40
N LEU A 23 -5.43 -8.92 2.54
CA LEU A 23 -5.75 -9.27 1.16
C LEU A 23 -6.76 -10.42 1.09
N ASP A 24 -6.60 -11.44 1.91
CA ASP A 24 -7.56 -12.55 1.96
C ASP A 24 -8.97 -12.06 2.35
N ALA A 25 -9.05 -11.15 3.32
CA ALA A 25 -10.33 -10.55 3.70
C ALA A 25 -10.94 -9.72 2.57
N LEU A 26 -10.14 -8.92 1.86
CA LEU A 26 -10.57 -8.14 0.71
C LEU A 26 -11.15 -9.05 -0.37
N PHE A 27 -10.43 -10.10 -0.74
CA PHE A 27 -10.85 -11.03 -1.78
C PHE A 27 -12.09 -11.82 -1.40
N GLN A 28 -12.24 -12.15 -0.13
CA GLN A 28 -13.40 -12.90 0.36
C GLN A 28 -14.65 -12.02 0.51
N LYS A 29 -14.50 -10.83 1.10
CA LYS A 29 -15.64 -9.98 1.48
C LYS A 29 -16.04 -8.98 0.40
N ASP A 30 -15.12 -8.55 -0.44
CA ASP A 30 -15.32 -7.49 -1.43
C ASP A 30 -15.11 -7.95 -2.88
N ALA A 31 -15.25 -9.24 -3.14
CA ALA A 31 -15.08 -9.81 -4.47
C ALA A 31 -15.94 -9.10 -5.53
N ASN A 32 -17.17 -8.72 -5.19
CA ASN A 32 -18.05 -8.02 -6.10
C ASN A 32 -17.56 -6.63 -6.49
N LEU A 33 -16.89 -5.91 -5.58
CA LEU A 33 -16.29 -4.61 -5.89
C LEU A 33 -15.16 -4.77 -6.91
N LEU A 34 -14.35 -5.79 -6.74
CA LEU A 34 -13.25 -6.09 -7.67
C LEU A 34 -13.80 -6.54 -9.03
N ALA A 35 -14.85 -7.35 -9.02
CA ALA A 35 -15.48 -7.85 -10.25
C ALA A 35 -16.06 -6.73 -11.12
N VAL A 36 -16.64 -5.69 -10.51
CA VAL A 36 -17.20 -4.53 -11.25
C VAL A 36 -16.18 -3.42 -11.48
N ASN A 37 -14.92 -3.66 -11.19
CA ASN A 37 -13.81 -2.74 -11.47
C ASN A 37 -14.00 -1.34 -10.86
N VAL A 38 -14.29 -1.28 -9.56
CA VAL A 38 -14.41 -0.02 -8.84
C VAL A 38 -13.11 0.77 -8.86
N ALA A 39 -13.17 2.06 -8.51
CA ALA A 39 -11.99 2.94 -8.46
C ALA A 39 -10.91 2.39 -7.52
N GLU A 40 -9.65 2.66 -7.83
CA GLU A 40 -8.52 2.26 -6.98
C GLU A 40 -8.66 2.79 -5.56
N GLN A 41 -9.18 4.01 -5.39
CA GLN A 41 -9.44 4.60 -4.06
C GLN A 41 -10.41 3.76 -3.24
N THR A 42 -11.44 3.20 -3.86
CA THR A 42 -12.42 2.35 -3.17
C THR A 42 -11.75 1.07 -2.68
N ILE A 43 -10.92 0.46 -3.51
CA ILE A 43 -10.16 -0.73 -3.14
C ILE A 43 -9.20 -0.41 -2.00
N ALA A 44 -8.48 0.71 -2.11
CA ALA A 44 -7.55 1.15 -1.08
C ALA A 44 -8.24 1.35 0.27
N ALA A 45 -9.42 1.98 0.27
CA ALA A 45 -10.20 2.20 1.50
C ALA A 45 -10.64 0.87 2.15
N ARG A 46 -11.04 -0.12 1.33
CA ARG A 46 -11.43 -1.43 1.86
C ARG A 46 -10.23 -2.19 2.42
N LEU A 47 -9.13 -2.21 1.70
CA LEU A 47 -7.90 -2.86 2.18
C LEU A 47 -7.39 -2.20 3.47
N ALA A 48 -7.42 -0.88 3.54
CA ALA A 48 -7.03 -0.13 4.73
C ALA A 48 -7.88 -0.53 5.94
N ARG A 49 -9.18 -0.74 5.76
CA ARG A 49 -10.06 -1.19 6.82
C ARG A 49 -9.62 -2.55 7.39
N TYR A 50 -9.27 -3.49 6.51
CA TYR A 50 -8.84 -4.82 6.96
C TYR A 50 -7.47 -4.77 7.62
N LEU A 51 -6.57 -3.92 7.13
CA LEU A 51 -5.28 -3.68 7.78
C LEU A 51 -5.46 -3.10 9.18
N GLN A 52 -6.41 -2.16 9.37
CA GLN A 52 -6.64 -1.53 10.67
C GLN A 52 -6.97 -2.53 11.77
N GLU A 53 -7.62 -3.63 11.44
CA GLU A 53 -7.94 -4.69 12.41
C GLU A 53 -6.69 -5.31 13.04
N HIS A 54 -5.57 -5.28 12.33
CA HIS A 54 -4.29 -5.83 12.77
C HIS A 54 -3.35 -4.82 13.43
N PHE A 55 -3.73 -3.54 13.43
CA PHE A 55 -2.93 -2.46 13.99
C PHE A 55 -3.75 -1.63 14.98
N PRO A 56 -4.15 -2.21 16.13
CA PRO A 56 -5.04 -1.50 17.07
C PRO A 56 -4.43 -0.26 17.70
N GLU A 57 -3.09 -0.16 17.71
CA GLU A 57 -2.38 0.98 18.31
C GLU A 57 -1.83 1.96 17.28
N HIS A 58 -2.20 1.78 16.01
CA HIS A 58 -1.77 2.65 14.91
C HIS A 58 -2.98 3.15 14.15
N ASP A 59 -2.74 4.13 13.30
CA ASP A 59 -3.75 4.67 12.38
C ASP A 59 -3.47 4.12 10.98
N VAL A 60 -4.52 3.64 10.30
CA VAL A 60 -4.42 3.25 8.89
C VAL A 60 -5.24 4.25 8.08
N ASP A 61 -4.58 4.98 7.22
CA ASP A 61 -5.17 6.07 6.44
C ASP A 61 -4.95 5.85 4.94
N VAL A 62 -5.86 6.41 4.13
CA VAL A 62 -5.74 6.46 2.68
C VAL A 62 -5.48 7.90 2.25
N GLU A 63 -4.60 8.07 1.26
CA GLU A 63 -4.26 9.38 0.68
C GLU A 63 -3.92 10.46 1.73
N TYR A 64 -3.25 10.06 2.80
CA TYR A 64 -2.93 10.93 3.92
C TYR A 64 -1.59 11.65 3.67
N ASN A 65 -1.62 12.99 3.64
CA ASN A 65 -0.44 13.82 3.37
C ASN A 65 -0.05 14.65 4.59
N ARG A 66 0.41 14.00 5.65
CA ARG A 66 1.01 14.69 6.82
C ARG A 66 2.15 13.87 7.40
N MET A 67 3.16 14.58 7.87
CA MET A 67 4.25 14.04 8.69
C MET A 67 4.22 14.85 9.98
N GLY A 68 3.76 14.22 11.09
CA GLY A 68 3.30 15.02 12.22
C GLY A 68 2.10 15.85 11.80
N ASP A 69 2.18 17.17 11.91
CA ASP A 69 1.14 18.09 11.41
C ASP A 69 1.54 18.78 10.09
N ALA A 70 2.74 18.51 9.57
CA ALA A 70 3.24 19.12 8.35
C ALA A 70 2.88 18.29 7.12
N PRO A 71 2.69 18.92 5.92
CA PRO A 71 2.53 18.17 4.69
C PRO A 71 3.75 17.29 4.39
N LYS A 72 3.51 16.08 3.86
CA LYS A 72 4.57 15.20 3.39
C LYS A 72 5.12 15.67 2.06
N THR A 73 6.43 15.72 1.94
CA THR A 73 7.11 15.98 0.68
C THR A 73 8.24 14.97 0.50
N VAL A 74 8.50 14.59 -0.73
CA VAL A 74 9.61 13.71 -1.08
C VAL A 74 10.35 14.24 -2.29
N ALA A 75 11.64 13.91 -2.39
CA ALA A 75 12.49 14.29 -3.49
C ALA A 75 12.72 13.08 -4.42
N TRP A 76 11.65 12.57 -5.05
CA TRP A 76 11.75 11.45 -5.98
C TRP A 76 11.98 11.91 -7.43
N SER A 77 11.89 13.21 -7.65
CA SER A 77 12.20 13.90 -8.89
C SER A 77 13.15 15.06 -8.57
N ASP A 78 13.41 15.94 -9.54
CA ASP A 78 14.32 17.09 -9.33
C ASP A 78 13.80 18.12 -8.33
N LYS A 79 12.54 18.02 -7.93
CA LYS A 79 11.89 18.96 -7.00
C LYS A 79 11.18 18.20 -5.89
N PRO A 80 11.14 18.74 -4.66
CA PRO A 80 10.26 18.23 -3.61
C PRO A 80 8.82 18.31 -4.09
N GLU A 81 8.06 17.23 -3.88
CA GLU A 81 6.65 17.15 -4.25
C GLU A 81 5.80 16.72 -3.06
N TYR A 82 4.58 17.23 -2.97
CA TYR A 82 3.58 16.69 -2.07
C TYR A 82 3.21 15.28 -2.52
N VAL A 83 3.04 14.38 -1.56
CA VAL A 83 2.69 12.99 -1.84
C VAL A 83 1.47 12.58 -1.05
N TYR A 84 0.69 11.70 -1.68
CA TYR A 84 -0.53 11.13 -1.11
C TYR A 84 -0.44 9.60 -1.26
N PRO A 85 0.33 8.92 -0.37
CA PRO A 85 0.41 7.46 -0.43
C PRO A 85 -0.98 6.84 -0.40
N ASP A 86 -1.20 5.79 -1.19
CA ASP A 86 -2.53 5.18 -1.30
C ASP A 86 -3.01 4.65 0.05
N ILE A 87 -2.15 3.93 0.77
CA ILE A 87 -2.43 3.43 2.12
C ILE A 87 -1.19 3.58 2.96
N ILE A 88 -1.37 4.02 4.22
CA ILE A 88 -0.28 4.04 5.19
C ILE A 88 -0.72 3.49 6.53
N VAL A 89 0.22 2.86 7.23
CA VAL A 89 0.11 2.49 8.63
C VAL A 89 1.12 3.33 9.40
N HIS A 90 0.63 4.15 10.31
CA HIS A 90 1.44 5.13 11.03
C HIS A 90 0.80 5.49 12.37
N ARG A 91 1.38 6.44 13.08
CA ARG A 91 0.70 7.15 14.17
C ARG A 91 0.59 8.61 13.76
N ARG A 92 -0.65 9.09 13.64
CA ARG A 92 -0.92 10.49 13.29
C ARG A 92 -0.22 11.44 14.24
N ARG A 93 0.21 12.59 13.72
CA ARG A 93 0.88 13.65 14.46
C ARG A 93 2.21 13.23 15.09
N THR A 94 2.81 12.17 14.58
CA THR A 94 4.13 11.69 14.95
C THR A 94 4.94 11.37 13.72
N GLU A 95 6.20 11.02 13.91
CA GLU A 95 7.09 10.56 12.84
C GLU A 95 7.13 9.02 12.74
N THR A 96 6.22 8.33 13.45
CA THR A 96 6.15 6.86 13.40
C THR A 96 5.44 6.42 12.13
N ASN A 97 6.18 5.85 11.19
CA ASN A 97 5.71 5.37 9.89
C ASN A 97 6.12 3.91 9.71
N ILE A 98 5.14 3.02 9.64
CA ILE A 98 5.38 1.57 9.62
C ILE A 98 5.37 1.02 8.21
N LEU A 99 4.30 1.29 7.44
CA LEU A 99 4.07 0.68 6.14
C LEU A 99 3.43 1.68 5.20
N ALA A 100 3.94 1.77 3.97
CA ALA A 100 3.30 2.49 2.88
C ALA A 100 3.00 1.52 1.74
N ILE A 101 1.81 1.64 1.15
CA ILE A 101 1.39 0.81 0.01
C ILE A 101 0.96 1.72 -1.12
N GLU A 102 1.47 1.44 -2.32
CA GLU A 102 0.95 1.98 -3.58
C GLU A 102 0.21 0.87 -4.32
N LEU A 103 -0.97 1.18 -4.82
CA LEU A 103 -1.91 0.22 -5.35
C LEU A 103 -2.32 0.56 -6.78
N LYS A 104 -2.33 -0.45 -7.65
CA LYS A 104 -2.91 -0.36 -8.98
C LYS A 104 -3.84 -1.53 -9.26
N LYS A 105 -4.81 -1.31 -10.14
CA LYS A 105 -5.68 -2.36 -10.67
C LYS A 105 -5.05 -2.97 -11.92
N THR A 106 -5.38 -4.22 -12.23
CA THR A 106 -4.94 -4.84 -13.49
C THR A 106 -5.49 -4.13 -14.72
N SER A 107 -6.62 -3.40 -14.61
CA SER A 107 -7.16 -2.58 -15.68
C SER A 107 -6.40 -1.26 -15.91
N ASN A 108 -5.52 -0.87 -14.99
CA ASN A 108 -4.68 0.32 -15.14
C ASN A 108 -3.45 -0.03 -15.99
N PRO A 109 -3.25 0.62 -17.16
CA PRO A 109 -2.14 0.27 -18.05
C PRO A 109 -0.78 0.84 -17.62
N GLU A 110 -0.75 1.72 -16.62
CA GLU A 110 0.51 2.31 -16.16
C GLU A 110 1.44 1.26 -15.56
N THR A 111 2.74 1.39 -15.83
CA THR A 111 3.77 0.55 -15.22
C THR A 111 3.95 0.93 -13.75
N LYS A 112 4.61 0.07 -13.00
CA LYS A 112 4.93 0.29 -11.59
C LYS A 112 6.13 1.23 -11.36
N ASP A 113 6.83 1.64 -12.39
CA ASP A 113 8.14 2.32 -12.27
C ASP A 113 8.06 3.59 -11.41
N LYS A 114 7.07 4.43 -11.67
CA LYS A 114 6.87 5.66 -10.91
C LYS A 114 6.52 5.37 -9.44
N ASP A 115 5.69 4.37 -9.21
CA ASP A 115 5.29 3.98 -7.85
C ASP A 115 6.48 3.40 -7.06
N LEU A 116 7.35 2.65 -7.71
CA LEU A 116 8.56 2.14 -7.05
C LEU A 116 9.48 3.28 -6.63
N LEU A 117 9.63 4.32 -7.47
CA LEU A 117 10.40 5.50 -7.11
C LEU A 117 9.79 6.25 -5.92
N LYS A 118 8.47 6.39 -5.89
CA LYS A 118 7.76 7.01 -4.78
C LYS A 118 7.95 6.20 -3.49
N LEU A 119 7.78 4.88 -3.55
CA LEU A 119 7.93 4.01 -2.39
C LEU A 119 9.35 4.05 -1.83
N ALA A 120 10.36 4.08 -2.69
CA ALA A 120 11.74 4.24 -2.26
C ALA A 120 11.95 5.59 -1.55
N ALA A 121 11.34 6.65 -2.09
CA ALA A 121 11.40 7.99 -1.48
C ALA A 121 10.67 8.04 -0.13
N TYR A 122 9.54 7.36 0.01
CA TYR A 122 8.83 7.29 1.29
C TYR A 122 9.72 6.66 2.38
N ARG A 123 10.46 5.63 2.04
CA ARG A 123 11.41 5.01 2.98
C ARG A 123 12.57 5.94 3.31
N ARG A 124 13.18 6.54 2.30
CA ARG A 124 14.34 7.41 2.45
C ARG A 124 14.01 8.71 3.18
N ASP A 125 12.94 9.40 2.74
CA ASP A 125 12.62 10.76 3.17
C ASP A 125 11.62 10.83 4.32
N LEU A 126 10.73 9.86 4.44
CA LEU A 126 9.67 9.83 5.44
C LEU A 126 9.83 8.73 6.49
N GLY A 127 10.87 7.91 6.37
CA GLY A 127 11.21 6.91 7.38
C GLY A 127 10.24 5.74 7.49
N TYR A 128 9.49 5.41 6.43
CA TYR A 128 8.67 4.20 6.45
C TYR A 128 9.56 2.97 6.57
N LEU A 129 9.24 2.09 7.51
CA LEU A 129 10.00 0.86 7.73
C LEU A 129 9.81 -0.14 6.58
N HIS A 130 8.61 -0.15 5.98
CA HIS A 130 8.27 -1.03 4.88
C HIS A 130 7.49 -0.27 3.81
N ALA A 131 7.70 -0.63 2.55
CA ALA A 131 6.98 -0.06 1.43
C ALA A 131 6.68 -1.16 0.41
N LEU A 132 5.42 -1.24 -0.04
CA LEU A 132 4.93 -2.33 -0.87
C LEU A 132 4.16 -1.80 -2.08
N PHE A 133 4.49 -2.32 -3.25
CA PHE A 133 3.68 -2.15 -4.45
C PHE A 133 2.77 -3.37 -4.63
N LEU A 134 1.48 -3.12 -4.95
CA LEU A 134 0.48 -4.15 -5.24
C LEU A 134 -0.26 -3.81 -6.53
N ARG A 135 -0.39 -4.79 -7.44
CA ARG A 135 -1.33 -4.71 -8.55
C ARG A 135 -2.38 -5.79 -8.37
N LEU A 136 -3.61 -5.38 -8.12
CA LEU A 136 -4.71 -6.28 -7.79
C LEU A 136 -5.60 -6.57 -8.99
N GLY A 137 -6.01 -7.85 -9.11
CA GLY A 137 -6.89 -8.30 -10.16
C GLY A 137 -8.30 -7.76 -10.02
N VAL A 138 -8.85 -7.25 -11.12
CA VAL A 138 -10.25 -6.79 -11.24
C VAL A 138 -10.91 -7.47 -12.43
N GLY A 139 -12.24 -7.36 -12.53
CA GLY A 139 -12.99 -8.01 -13.61
C GLY A 139 -12.87 -9.53 -13.50
N ASP A 140 -12.38 -10.17 -14.56
CA ASP A 140 -12.23 -11.63 -14.59
C ASP A 140 -11.03 -12.14 -13.77
N ASN A 141 -10.20 -11.24 -13.24
CA ASN A 141 -8.98 -11.58 -12.51
C ASN A 141 -9.09 -11.41 -11.00
N ILE A 142 -10.30 -11.37 -10.46
CA ILE A 142 -10.51 -11.18 -9.02
C ILE A 142 -9.82 -12.26 -8.20
N GLY A 143 -9.36 -11.90 -7.01
CA GLY A 143 -8.67 -12.81 -6.11
C GLY A 143 -7.20 -13.05 -6.47
N THR A 144 -6.65 -12.28 -7.39
CA THR A 144 -5.25 -12.40 -7.82
C THR A 144 -4.46 -11.12 -7.52
N VAL A 145 -3.16 -11.29 -7.36
CA VAL A 145 -2.19 -10.20 -7.31
C VAL A 145 -1.20 -10.46 -8.45
N SER A 146 -1.30 -9.67 -9.51
CA SER A 146 -0.49 -9.89 -10.72
C SER A 146 0.94 -9.40 -10.57
N GLU A 147 1.15 -8.37 -9.75
CA GLU A 147 2.47 -7.84 -9.41
C GLU A 147 2.49 -7.44 -7.94
N CYS A 148 3.58 -7.72 -7.25
CA CYS A 148 3.84 -7.19 -5.91
C CYS A 148 5.34 -7.13 -5.67
N GLN A 149 5.77 -6.12 -4.93
CA GLN A 149 7.19 -5.91 -4.68
C GLN A 149 7.39 -5.09 -3.41
N TRP A 150 8.17 -5.64 -2.47
CA TRP A 150 8.71 -4.86 -1.37
C TRP A 150 9.83 -3.96 -1.89
N VAL A 151 9.82 -2.71 -1.49
CA VAL A 151 10.81 -1.73 -1.94
C VAL A 151 11.74 -1.39 -0.79
N TYR A 152 13.04 -1.58 -1.00
CA TYR A 152 14.07 -1.23 -0.05
C TYR A 152 14.94 -0.09 -0.61
N PRO A 153 15.54 0.73 0.29
CA PRO A 153 16.40 1.83 -0.15
C PRO A 153 17.60 1.34 -0.96
#